data_c6e0433df6a87abbce09184345b76c4e
#
_entry.id   c6e0433df6a87abbce09184345b76c4e
#
_cell.length_a   1.000
_cell.length_b   1.000
_cell.length_c   1.000
_cell.angle_alpha   90.00
_cell.angle_beta   90.00
_cell.angle_gamma   90.00
#
_symmetry.space_group_name_H-M   'P 1'
#
loop_
_entity.id
_entity.type
_entity.pdbx_description
1 polymer ?
#
loop_
_entity_poly.entity_id
_entity_poly.type
_entity_poly.pdbx_seq_one_letter_code
_entity_poly.pdbx_strand_id
1 'polypeptide(L)'
;MLFFGLVYVVEGIGQTGGLIAQPLNYYLKQTFGWTPVHVTAYLTILNLPWIIKPLYGIVSDFLPLFGYRRKAYLVIANAAAASAYCWVTQITAPGELVFVLLLTAYAMAISSTLCGAILVENGQRLGASDAFVNQQWLWFNIAALASGFIGGQLVERLSPVAALHGAAAIIAVAPLAVVFTAWFLISEPKSRIDLPEMKRTFASLLGAFTLRELWLIGVFLFLYYLSPGLGTPLYYHMTDELKFSQEYIGVLGSISSAGWIAGALLYRRLLKGITARTLLNLSILFGTLTTAAFLLLSNETTAAFINFFSGFAGMIAFVATLTLAADYCPQRAEGFAFAALMSITNFSAALSDNIGSFLYEHLFDRRLDPLILVSAAATALAFAFVPMLRLRDKRPGEAARAVAAAET
;
A
#
# COMPACT_ATOMS: atom_id res chain seq x y z
N MET A 1 -6.68 -19.65 6.51
CA MET A 1 -5.31 -19.29 6.11
C MET A 1 -5.13 -19.27 4.59
N LEU A 2 -5.38 -20.35 3.86
CA LEU A 2 -5.16 -20.44 2.41
C LEU A 2 -5.93 -19.37 1.61
N PHE A 3 -7.20 -19.14 1.92
CA PHE A 3 -8.02 -18.07 1.30
C PHE A 3 -7.36 -16.69 1.44
N PHE A 4 -6.92 -16.32 2.64
CA PHE A 4 -6.29 -15.03 2.86
C PHE A 4 -4.98 -14.92 2.09
N GLY A 5 -4.13 -15.97 2.12
CA GLY A 5 -2.91 -15.99 1.32
C GLY A 5 -3.18 -15.73 -0.16
N LEU A 6 -4.19 -16.39 -0.73
CA LEU A 6 -4.58 -16.21 -2.12
C LEU A 6 -5.03 -14.76 -2.42
N VAL A 7 -5.91 -14.17 -1.59
CA VAL A 7 -6.38 -12.80 -1.81
C VAL A 7 -5.21 -11.81 -1.80
N TYR A 8 -4.26 -11.97 -0.87
CA TYR A 8 -3.11 -11.07 -0.80
C TYR A 8 -2.06 -11.30 -1.89
N VAL A 9 -1.95 -12.52 -2.43
CA VAL A 9 -1.20 -12.76 -3.68
C VAL A 9 -1.87 -12.02 -4.84
N VAL A 10 -3.19 -12.13 -4.97
CA VAL A 10 -3.94 -11.44 -6.03
C VAL A 10 -3.85 -9.92 -5.87
N GLU A 11 -3.90 -9.39 -4.65
CA GLU A 11 -3.68 -7.97 -4.37
C GLU A 11 -2.27 -7.52 -4.77
N GLY A 12 -1.24 -8.26 -4.39
CA GLY A 12 0.16 -7.94 -4.71
C GLY A 12 0.46 -7.97 -6.21
N ILE A 13 -0.25 -8.80 -6.99
CA ILE A 13 -0.13 -8.85 -8.44
C ILE A 13 -1.01 -7.79 -9.11
N GLY A 14 -2.25 -7.65 -8.66
CA GLY A 14 -3.32 -6.91 -9.34
C GLY A 14 -3.49 -5.45 -8.94
N GLN A 15 -2.80 -4.96 -7.92
CA GLN A 15 -2.84 -3.54 -7.57
C GLN A 15 -2.05 -2.69 -8.58
N THR A 16 -2.28 -1.38 -8.58
CA THR A 16 -1.60 -0.42 -9.47
C THR A 16 -0.07 -0.48 -9.36
N GLY A 17 0.47 -0.73 -8.16
CA GLY A 17 1.90 -0.94 -7.89
C GLY A 17 2.38 -2.39 -8.10
N GLY A 18 1.53 -3.30 -8.58
CA GLY A 18 1.85 -4.71 -8.84
C GLY A 18 2.44 -4.95 -10.22
N LEU A 19 2.08 -6.07 -10.83
CA LEU A 19 2.66 -6.52 -12.11
C LEU A 19 2.50 -5.50 -13.24
N ILE A 20 1.42 -4.71 -13.25
CA ILE A 20 1.15 -3.73 -14.29
C ILE A 20 2.00 -2.46 -14.16
N ALA A 21 2.60 -2.18 -13.00
CA ALA A 21 3.26 -0.91 -12.70
C ALA A 21 4.37 -0.56 -13.69
N GLN A 22 5.33 -1.46 -13.89
CA GLN A 22 6.44 -1.22 -14.80
C GLN A 22 6.00 -1.21 -16.28
N PRO A 23 5.20 -2.18 -16.78
CA PRO A 23 4.62 -2.11 -18.10
C PRO A 23 3.83 -0.84 -18.40
N LEU A 24 3.06 -0.34 -17.45
CA LEU A 24 2.31 0.91 -17.60
C LEU A 24 3.23 2.13 -17.69
N ASN A 25 4.21 2.25 -16.78
CA ASN A 25 5.21 3.33 -16.83
C ASN A 25 5.96 3.34 -18.16
N TYR A 26 6.41 2.17 -18.60
CA TYR A 26 7.11 2.00 -19.87
C TYR A 26 6.22 2.39 -21.05
N TYR A 27 4.97 1.94 -21.06
CA TYR A 27 3.99 2.25 -22.10
C TYR A 27 3.73 3.76 -22.19
N LEU A 28 3.44 4.43 -21.08
CA LEU A 28 3.19 5.88 -21.05
C LEU A 28 4.42 6.69 -21.48
N LYS A 29 5.61 6.27 -21.03
CA LYS A 29 6.88 6.91 -21.38
C LYS A 29 7.24 6.71 -22.87
N GLN A 30 7.26 5.47 -23.33
CA GLN A 30 7.79 5.15 -24.66
C GLN A 30 6.79 5.42 -25.80
N THR A 31 5.50 5.21 -25.55
CA THR A 31 4.48 5.38 -26.60
C THR A 31 4.05 6.84 -26.74
N PHE A 32 3.94 7.58 -25.62
CA PHE A 32 3.43 8.93 -25.62
C PHE A 32 4.47 9.99 -25.26
N GLY A 33 5.69 9.60 -24.92
CA GLY A 33 6.74 10.53 -24.50
C GLY A 33 6.39 11.31 -23.23
N TRP A 34 5.54 10.76 -22.36
CA TRP A 34 5.11 11.46 -21.15
C TRP A 34 6.27 11.68 -20.20
N THR A 35 6.24 12.84 -19.56
CA THR A 35 7.22 13.26 -18.57
C THR A 35 6.89 12.67 -17.19
N PRO A 36 7.82 12.69 -16.23
CA PRO A 36 7.56 12.22 -14.87
C PRO A 36 6.32 12.83 -14.23
N VAL A 37 6.06 14.13 -14.44
CA VAL A 37 4.87 14.83 -13.91
C VAL A 37 3.58 14.22 -14.47
N HIS A 38 3.51 14.02 -15.79
CA HIS A 38 2.32 13.44 -16.42
C HIS A 38 2.05 12.01 -15.99
N VAL A 39 3.11 11.18 -15.92
CA VAL A 39 3.00 9.78 -15.46
C VAL A 39 2.54 9.74 -14.00
N THR A 40 3.13 10.54 -13.13
CA THR A 40 2.74 10.56 -11.71
C THR A 40 1.32 11.05 -11.50
N ALA A 41 0.88 12.09 -12.22
CA ALA A 41 -0.50 12.55 -12.17
C ALA A 41 -1.49 11.44 -12.60
N TYR A 42 -1.17 10.69 -13.65
CA TYR A 42 -1.95 9.54 -14.10
C TYR A 42 -2.05 8.44 -13.03
N LEU A 43 -0.92 8.07 -12.44
CA LEU A 43 -0.88 7.08 -11.36
C LEU A 43 -1.63 7.56 -10.10
N THR A 44 -1.64 8.86 -9.83
CA THR A 44 -2.41 9.44 -8.73
C THR A 44 -3.91 9.23 -8.90
N ILE A 45 -4.43 9.37 -10.12
CA ILE A 45 -5.84 9.06 -10.40
C ILE A 45 -6.14 7.59 -10.06
N LEU A 46 -5.25 6.66 -10.43
CA LEU A 46 -5.41 5.25 -10.13
C LEU A 46 -5.28 4.92 -8.63
N ASN A 47 -4.69 5.80 -7.84
CA ASN A 47 -4.58 5.65 -6.38
C ASN A 47 -5.80 6.22 -5.61
N LEU A 48 -6.70 6.96 -6.25
CA LEU A 48 -7.90 7.51 -5.59
C LEU A 48 -8.73 6.45 -4.84
N PRO A 49 -8.97 5.24 -5.40
CA PRO A 49 -9.71 4.21 -4.69
C PRO A 49 -9.09 3.79 -3.34
N TRP A 50 -7.77 3.85 -3.22
CA TRP A 50 -7.04 3.52 -2.00
C TRP A 50 -7.14 4.60 -0.93
N ILE A 51 -7.42 5.85 -1.34
CA ILE A 51 -7.63 6.98 -0.42
C ILE A 51 -9.00 6.90 0.24
N ILE A 52 -10.00 6.37 -0.45
CA ILE A 52 -11.39 6.30 0.06
C ILE A 52 -11.76 4.94 0.67
N LYS A 53 -10.79 4.11 1.01
CA LYS A 53 -10.99 2.77 1.61
C LYS A 53 -12.02 2.71 2.75
N PRO A 54 -12.10 3.67 3.69
CA PRO A 54 -13.08 3.62 4.78
C PRO A 54 -14.53 3.50 4.30
N LEU A 55 -14.84 4.07 3.12
CA LEU A 55 -16.19 4.04 2.57
C LEU A 55 -16.61 2.63 2.18
N TYR A 56 -15.69 1.77 1.73
CA TYR A 56 -16.01 0.41 1.33
C TYR A 56 -16.43 -0.46 2.52
N GLY A 57 -15.74 -0.30 3.64
CA GLY A 57 -16.11 -0.95 4.90
C GLY A 57 -17.51 -0.55 5.34
N ILE A 58 -17.78 0.76 5.39
CA ILE A 58 -19.10 1.29 5.75
C ILE A 58 -20.19 0.76 4.82
N VAL A 59 -19.97 0.84 3.51
CA VAL A 59 -20.95 0.39 2.53
C VAL A 59 -21.25 -1.10 2.71
N SER A 60 -20.22 -1.93 2.86
CA SER A 60 -20.40 -3.37 3.01
C SER A 60 -21.09 -3.78 4.32
N ASP A 61 -20.80 -3.06 5.41
CA ASP A 61 -21.38 -3.37 6.71
C ASP A 61 -22.87 -2.99 6.78
N PHE A 62 -23.28 -1.93 6.06
CA PHE A 62 -24.66 -1.43 6.09
C PHE A 62 -25.55 -1.91 4.95
N LEU A 63 -24.98 -2.25 3.80
CA LEU A 63 -25.74 -2.66 2.61
C LEU A 63 -25.37 -4.09 2.20
N PRO A 64 -25.91 -5.13 2.87
CA PRO A 64 -25.62 -6.51 2.48
C PRO A 64 -26.18 -6.79 1.09
N LEU A 65 -25.30 -7.13 0.12
CA LEU A 65 -25.69 -7.54 -1.22
C LEU A 65 -26.10 -9.02 -1.20
N PHE A 66 -27.29 -9.32 -1.70
CA PHE A 66 -27.88 -10.69 -1.70
C PHE A 66 -27.93 -11.34 -0.30
N GLY A 67 -27.95 -10.50 0.75
CA GLY A 67 -27.92 -10.93 2.13
C GLY A 67 -26.52 -11.21 2.69
N TYR A 68 -25.46 -10.88 1.98
CA TYR A 68 -24.08 -11.03 2.45
C TYR A 68 -23.37 -9.68 2.55
N ARG A 69 -22.71 -9.42 3.69
CA ARG A 69 -21.99 -8.16 3.92
C ARG A 69 -20.68 -8.10 3.14
N ARG A 70 -19.96 -9.21 3.00
CA ARG A 70 -18.60 -9.22 2.44
C ARG A 70 -18.43 -10.18 1.27
N LYS A 71 -18.97 -11.39 1.36
CA LYS A 71 -18.84 -12.42 0.34
C LYS A 71 -19.27 -11.95 -1.05
N ALA A 72 -20.46 -11.35 -1.15
CA ALA A 72 -20.98 -10.88 -2.43
C ALA A 72 -20.11 -9.76 -3.04
N TYR A 73 -19.68 -8.81 -2.21
CA TYR A 73 -18.76 -7.74 -2.65
C TYR A 73 -17.44 -8.27 -3.14
N LEU A 74 -16.84 -9.24 -2.41
CA LEU A 74 -15.57 -9.87 -2.84
C LEU A 74 -15.70 -10.55 -4.19
N VAL A 75 -16.80 -11.30 -4.40
CA VAL A 75 -17.06 -11.98 -5.67
C VAL A 75 -17.25 -10.97 -6.80
N ILE A 76 -18.10 -9.96 -6.60
CA ILE A 76 -18.38 -8.94 -7.62
C ILE A 76 -17.14 -8.11 -7.94
N ALA A 77 -16.42 -7.64 -6.92
CA ALA A 77 -15.21 -6.84 -7.12
C ALA A 77 -14.15 -7.62 -7.89
N ASN A 78 -13.88 -8.87 -7.52
CA ASN A 78 -12.86 -9.66 -8.22
C ASN A 78 -13.32 -10.09 -9.64
N ALA A 79 -14.61 -10.36 -9.86
CA ALA A 79 -15.14 -10.59 -11.19
C ALA A 79 -15.02 -9.33 -12.08
N ALA A 80 -15.33 -8.14 -11.51
CA ALA A 80 -15.15 -6.87 -12.21
C ALA A 80 -13.66 -6.60 -12.52
N ALA A 81 -12.75 -6.88 -11.58
CA ALA A 81 -11.31 -6.77 -11.82
C ALA A 81 -10.84 -7.67 -12.97
N ALA A 82 -11.22 -8.94 -12.96
CA ALA A 82 -10.87 -9.88 -14.03
C ALA A 82 -11.37 -9.38 -15.38
N SER A 83 -12.64 -8.96 -15.46
CA SER A 83 -13.25 -8.43 -16.69
C SER A 83 -12.56 -7.15 -17.16
N ALA A 84 -12.25 -6.23 -16.24
CA ALA A 84 -11.57 -4.99 -16.56
C ALA A 84 -10.12 -5.25 -17.06
N TYR A 85 -9.38 -6.17 -16.46
CA TYR A 85 -8.06 -6.55 -16.97
C TYR A 85 -8.11 -7.22 -18.32
N CYS A 86 -9.13 -8.04 -18.60
CA CYS A 86 -9.39 -8.53 -19.96
C CYS A 86 -9.67 -7.37 -20.93
N TRP A 87 -10.37 -6.34 -20.49
CA TRP A 87 -10.66 -5.17 -21.33
C TRP A 87 -9.39 -4.34 -21.59
N VAL A 88 -8.49 -4.20 -20.63
CA VAL A 88 -7.18 -3.53 -20.83
C VAL A 88 -6.44 -4.10 -22.03
N THR A 89 -6.52 -5.41 -22.30
CA THR A 89 -5.83 -6.04 -23.45
C THR A 89 -6.31 -5.56 -24.81
N GLN A 90 -7.36 -4.76 -24.88
CA GLN A 90 -7.96 -4.25 -26.12
C GLN A 90 -7.81 -2.73 -26.28
N ILE A 91 -7.29 -2.06 -25.27
CA ILE A 91 -7.20 -0.59 -25.22
C ILE A 91 -5.76 -0.17 -25.51
N THR A 92 -5.62 0.87 -26.35
CA THR A 92 -4.33 1.48 -26.65
C THR A 92 -4.30 2.99 -26.36
N ALA A 93 -5.46 3.63 -26.10
CA ALA A 93 -5.53 5.05 -25.77
C ALA A 93 -5.45 5.29 -24.26
N PRO A 94 -4.56 6.18 -23.77
CA PRO A 94 -4.37 6.39 -22.33
C PRO A 94 -5.62 6.97 -21.65
N GLY A 95 -6.44 7.73 -22.37
CA GLY A 95 -7.69 8.28 -21.83
C GLY A 95 -8.76 7.23 -21.55
N GLU A 96 -8.87 6.18 -22.38
CA GLU A 96 -9.76 5.04 -22.11
C GLU A 96 -9.14 4.11 -21.08
N LEU A 97 -7.83 3.91 -21.16
CA LEU A 97 -7.09 3.04 -20.26
C LEU A 97 -7.23 3.48 -18.80
N VAL A 98 -7.23 4.80 -18.50
CA VAL A 98 -7.37 5.30 -17.12
C VAL A 98 -8.70 4.88 -16.50
N PHE A 99 -9.81 4.90 -17.25
CA PHE A 99 -11.12 4.50 -16.73
C PHE A 99 -11.16 3.01 -16.39
N VAL A 100 -10.59 2.16 -17.26
CA VAL A 100 -10.60 0.73 -17.04
C VAL A 100 -9.65 0.34 -15.91
N LEU A 101 -8.46 0.94 -15.86
CA LEU A 101 -7.52 0.75 -14.74
C LEU A 101 -8.06 1.32 -13.42
N LEU A 102 -8.84 2.41 -13.46
CA LEU A 102 -9.51 2.93 -12.28
C LEU A 102 -10.56 1.92 -11.77
N LEU A 103 -11.30 1.26 -12.66
CA LEU A 103 -12.23 0.19 -12.28
C LEU A 103 -11.49 -0.99 -11.63
N THR A 104 -10.33 -1.40 -12.16
CA THR A 104 -9.49 -2.44 -11.51
C THR A 104 -9.02 -1.99 -10.13
N ALA A 105 -8.58 -0.74 -9.99
CA ALA A 105 -8.12 -0.17 -8.73
C ALA A 105 -9.24 -0.12 -7.67
N TYR A 106 -10.47 0.27 -8.06
CA TYR A 106 -11.65 0.17 -7.18
C TYR A 106 -11.92 -1.26 -6.72
N ALA A 107 -11.91 -2.18 -7.66
CA ALA A 107 -12.17 -3.59 -7.37
C ALA A 107 -11.11 -4.18 -6.41
N MET A 108 -9.84 -3.87 -6.62
CA MET A 108 -8.75 -4.31 -5.74
C MET A 108 -8.82 -3.64 -4.36
N ALA A 109 -9.11 -2.34 -4.28
CA ALA A 109 -9.24 -1.62 -3.02
C ALA A 109 -10.43 -2.15 -2.18
N ILE A 110 -11.58 -2.44 -2.81
CA ILE A 110 -12.72 -3.10 -2.18
C ILE A 110 -12.32 -4.48 -1.66
N SER A 111 -11.70 -5.31 -2.51
CA SER A 111 -11.27 -6.66 -2.15
C SER A 111 -10.31 -6.66 -0.95
N SER A 112 -9.29 -5.80 -0.99
CA SER A 112 -8.32 -5.59 0.09
C SER A 112 -8.98 -5.19 1.41
N THR A 113 -9.88 -4.20 1.37
CA THR A 113 -10.57 -3.70 2.56
C THR A 113 -11.43 -4.78 3.20
N LEU A 114 -12.22 -5.48 2.41
CA LEU A 114 -13.14 -6.51 2.93
C LEU A 114 -12.41 -7.77 3.39
N CYS A 115 -11.35 -8.17 2.68
CA CYS A 115 -10.50 -9.27 3.12
C CYS A 115 -9.81 -8.95 4.43
N GLY A 116 -9.29 -7.72 4.58
CA GLY A 116 -8.70 -7.23 5.82
C GLY A 116 -9.68 -7.29 7.00
N ALA A 117 -10.93 -6.89 6.78
CA ALA A 117 -11.96 -6.97 7.81
C ALA A 117 -12.27 -8.43 8.22
N ILE A 118 -12.43 -9.36 7.25
CA ILE A 118 -12.63 -10.78 7.53
C ILE A 118 -11.42 -11.38 8.26
N LEU A 119 -10.21 -10.95 7.88
CA LEU A 119 -8.96 -11.39 8.50
C LEU A 119 -8.90 -11.00 9.98
N VAL A 120 -9.23 -9.73 10.28
CA VAL A 120 -9.25 -9.22 11.67
C VAL A 120 -10.27 -9.99 12.51
N GLU A 121 -11.51 -10.15 12.02
CA GLU A 121 -12.55 -10.89 12.75
C GLU A 121 -12.16 -12.35 13.04
N ASN A 122 -11.59 -13.04 12.04
CA ASN A 122 -11.16 -14.42 12.25
C ASN A 122 -9.93 -14.49 13.17
N GLY A 123 -9.00 -13.53 13.05
CA GLY A 123 -7.83 -13.43 13.91
C GLY A 123 -8.22 -13.26 15.38
N GLN A 124 -9.16 -12.36 15.67
CA GLN A 124 -9.69 -12.13 17.00
C GLN A 124 -10.43 -13.36 17.55
N ARG A 125 -11.31 -13.94 16.75
CA ARG A 125 -12.10 -15.13 17.14
C ARG A 125 -11.21 -16.33 17.48
N LEU A 126 -10.07 -16.47 16.83
CA LEU A 126 -9.15 -17.61 17.01
C LEU A 126 -7.97 -17.27 17.94
N GLY A 127 -7.88 -16.04 18.47
CA GLY A 127 -6.74 -15.58 19.28
C GLY A 127 -5.41 -15.61 18.50
N ALA A 128 -5.44 -15.47 17.18
CA ALA A 128 -4.29 -15.65 16.29
C ALA A 128 -4.06 -14.46 15.35
N SER A 129 -4.45 -13.25 15.75
CA SER A 129 -4.38 -12.03 14.93
C SER A 129 -2.99 -11.80 14.34
N ASP A 130 -1.93 -11.98 15.16
CA ASP A 130 -0.54 -11.81 14.70
C ASP A 130 -0.18 -12.77 13.56
N ALA A 131 -0.66 -14.02 13.62
CA ALA A 131 -0.39 -15.02 12.59
C ALA A 131 -1.09 -14.67 11.27
N PHE A 132 -2.32 -14.16 11.35
CA PHE A 132 -3.09 -13.74 10.18
C PHE A 132 -2.48 -12.54 9.48
N VAL A 133 -2.13 -11.48 10.24
CA VAL A 133 -1.47 -10.28 9.70
C VAL A 133 -0.09 -10.62 9.11
N ASN A 134 0.67 -11.49 9.77
CA ASN A 134 1.97 -11.90 9.26
C ASN A 134 1.87 -12.64 7.91
N GLN A 135 0.87 -13.51 7.75
CA GLN A 135 0.61 -14.18 6.48
C GLN A 135 0.17 -13.22 5.38
N GLN A 136 -0.63 -12.21 5.70
CA GLN A 136 -1.02 -11.16 4.76
C GLN A 136 0.21 -10.55 4.08
N TRP A 137 1.12 -10.03 4.90
CA TRP A 137 2.30 -9.32 4.37
C TRP A 137 3.32 -10.24 3.72
N LEU A 138 3.43 -11.48 4.19
CA LEU A 138 4.30 -12.47 3.55
C LEU A 138 3.84 -12.77 2.11
N TRP A 139 2.57 -13.12 1.93
CA TRP A 139 2.04 -13.46 0.61
C TRP A 139 2.01 -12.26 -0.33
N PHE A 140 1.67 -11.07 0.21
CA PHE A 140 1.72 -9.83 -0.55
C PHE A 140 3.14 -9.55 -1.08
N ASN A 141 4.17 -9.63 -0.23
CA ASN A 141 5.55 -9.36 -0.66
C ASN A 141 6.13 -10.46 -1.57
N ILE A 142 5.73 -11.71 -1.41
CA ILE A 142 6.07 -12.77 -2.38
C ILE A 142 5.48 -12.44 -3.76
N ALA A 143 4.24 -12.01 -3.81
CA ALA A 143 3.58 -11.60 -5.04
C ALA A 143 4.23 -10.35 -5.65
N ALA A 144 4.58 -9.35 -4.84
CA ALA A 144 5.28 -8.15 -5.28
C ALA A 144 6.67 -8.46 -5.86
N LEU A 145 7.42 -9.37 -5.22
CA LEU A 145 8.71 -9.86 -5.72
C LEU A 145 8.55 -10.51 -7.11
N ALA A 146 7.58 -11.41 -7.25
CA ALA A 146 7.29 -12.04 -8.54
C ALA A 146 6.85 -11.02 -9.59
N SER A 147 6.02 -10.04 -9.20
CA SER A 147 5.52 -8.97 -10.08
C SER A 147 6.65 -8.11 -10.62
N GLY A 148 7.62 -7.71 -9.79
CA GLY A 148 8.79 -6.95 -10.23
C GLY A 148 9.59 -7.72 -11.30
N PHE A 149 9.92 -8.97 -11.02
CA PHE A 149 10.66 -9.81 -11.95
C PHE A 149 9.91 -10.03 -13.26
N ILE A 150 8.65 -10.46 -13.21
CA ILE A 150 7.84 -10.75 -14.41
C ILE A 150 7.59 -9.46 -15.20
N GLY A 151 7.29 -8.34 -14.52
CA GLY A 151 7.08 -7.05 -15.15
C GLY A 151 8.31 -6.59 -15.94
N GLY A 152 9.51 -6.70 -15.35
CA GLY A 152 10.77 -6.40 -16.02
C GLY A 152 11.01 -7.25 -17.25
N GLN A 153 10.76 -8.58 -17.17
CA GLN A 153 10.90 -9.49 -18.31
C GLN A 153 9.92 -9.16 -19.45
N LEU A 154 8.68 -8.80 -19.13
CA LEU A 154 7.70 -8.41 -20.15
C LEU A 154 8.14 -7.14 -20.88
N VAL A 155 8.61 -6.12 -20.14
CA VAL A 155 9.02 -4.85 -20.74
C VAL A 155 10.31 -4.97 -21.54
N GLU A 156 11.26 -5.82 -21.13
CA GLU A 156 12.51 -6.03 -21.84
C GLU A 156 12.30 -6.74 -23.19
N ARG A 157 11.34 -7.67 -23.24
CA ARG A 157 11.19 -8.55 -24.39
C ARG A 157 10.07 -8.17 -25.36
N LEU A 158 9.14 -7.31 -24.93
CA LEU A 158 7.95 -6.98 -25.69
C LEU A 158 7.88 -5.49 -25.99
N SER A 159 7.15 -5.13 -27.04
CA SER A 159 6.82 -3.74 -27.30
C SER A 159 6.00 -3.13 -26.15
N PRO A 160 5.99 -1.79 -25.98
CA PRO A 160 5.28 -1.15 -24.87
C PRO A 160 3.81 -1.58 -24.73
N VAL A 161 3.08 -1.65 -25.83
CA VAL A 161 1.68 -2.11 -25.88
C VAL A 161 1.58 -3.58 -25.51
N ALA A 162 2.43 -4.44 -26.09
CA ALA A 162 2.40 -5.87 -25.84
C ALA A 162 2.78 -6.22 -24.40
N ALA A 163 3.71 -5.48 -23.79
CA ALA A 163 4.08 -5.64 -22.37
C ALA A 163 2.91 -5.28 -21.44
N LEU A 164 2.22 -4.16 -21.71
CA LEU A 164 1.03 -3.76 -20.97
C LEU A 164 -0.09 -4.79 -21.08
N HIS A 165 -0.42 -5.22 -22.31
CA HIS A 165 -1.46 -6.21 -22.57
C HIS A 165 -1.09 -7.58 -21.97
N GLY A 166 0.17 -8.00 -22.06
CA GLY A 166 0.67 -9.24 -21.46
C GLY A 166 0.54 -9.24 -19.95
N ALA A 167 0.93 -8.14 -19.29
CA ALA A 167 0.74 -7.99 -17.86
C ALA A 167 -0.75 -8.06 -17.47
N ALA A 168 -1.61 -7.33 -18.19
CA ALA A 168 -3.05 -7.33 -17.95
C ALA A 168 -3.67 -8.73 -18.13
N ALA A 169 -3.27 -9.46 -19.16
CA ALA A 169 -3.73 -10.83 -19.42
C ALA A 169 -3.35 -11.80 -18.26
N ILE A 170 -2.12 -11.69 -17.75
CA ILE A 170 -1.68 -12.49 -16.60
C ILE A 170 -2.50 -12.14 -15.36
N ILE A 171 -2.70 -10.84 -15.10
CA ILE A 171 -3.45 -10.38 -13.92
C ILE A 171 -4.91 -10.77 -14.01
N ALA A 172 -5.54 -10.78 -15.19
CA ALA A 172 -6.95 -11.08 -15.37
C ALA A 172 -7.37 -12.45 -14.80
N VAL A 173 -6.45 -13.42 -14.78
CA VAL A 173 -6.71 -14.77 -14.27
C VAL A 173 -6.73 -14.81 -12.74
N ALA A 174 -5.88 -14.02 -12.07
CA ALA A 174 -5.69 -14.08 -10.63
C ALA A 174 -6.97 -13.76 -9.80
N PRO A 175 -7.77 -12.71 -10.11
CA PRO A 175 -9.01 -12.42 -9.38
C PRO A 175 -10.07 -13.53 -9.53
N LEU A 176 -10.07 -14.31 -10.62
CA LEU A 176 -11.01 -15.43 -10.78
C LEU A 176 -10.80 -16.51 -9.69
N ALA A 177 -9.56 -16.71 -9.26
CA ALA A 177 -9.28 -17.62 -8.15
C ALA A 177 -9.88 -17.11 -6.83
N VAL A 178 -9.92 -15.78 -6.61
CA VAL A 178 -10.62 -15.18 -5.45
C VAL A 178 -12.14 -15.35 -5.58
N VAL A 179 -12.72 -15.13 -6.77
CA VAL A 179 -14.15 -15.36 -7.02
C VAL A 179 -14.53 -16.79 -6.62
N PHE A 180 -13.78 -17.77 -7.13
CA PHE A 180 -14.04 -19.19 -6.85
C PHE A 180 -13.90 -19.50 -5.36
N THR A 181 -12.78 -19.11 -4.75
CA THR A 181 -12.51 -19.44 -3.34
C THR A 181 -13.45 -18.68 -2.39
N ALA A 182 -13.78 -17.41 -2.68
CA ALA A 182 -14.76 -16.66 -1.89
C ALA A 182 -16.14 -17.32 -1.95
N TRP A 183 -16.55 -17.81 -3.13
CA TRP A 183 -17.85 -18.46 -3.28
C TRP A 183 -17.94 -19.77 -2.51
N PHE A 184 -16.91 -20.62 -2.55
CA PHE A 184 -16.93 -21.96 -1.98
C PHE A 184 -16.39 -22.04 -0.56
N LEU A 185 -15.41 -21.22 -0.17
CA LEU A 185 -14.74 -21.33 1.13
C LEU A 185 -15.23 -20.35 2.19
N ILE A 186 -15.84 -19.20 1.79
CA ILE A 186 -16.40 -18.27 2.78
C ILE A 186 -17.80 -18.70 3.17
N SER A 187 -17.95 -19.10 4.44
CA SER A 187 -19.24 -19.27 5.08
C SER A 187 -19.59 -17.98 5.82
N GLU A 188 -20.57 -17.24 5.30
CA GLU A 188 -21.06 -16.00 5.91
C GLU A 188 -22.57 -16.13 6.17
N PRO A 189 -23.04 -15.85 7.40
CA PRO A 189 -24.47 -15.86 7.70
C PRO A 189 -25.17 -14.72 6.95
N LYS A 190 -26.41 -14.98 6.52
CA LYS A 190 -27.23 -13.94 5.89
C LYS A 190 -27.53 -12.83 6.89
N SER A 191 -27.28 -11.60 6.47
CA SER A 191 -27.52 -10.37 7.22
C SER A 191 -28.68 -9.59 6.58
N ARG A 192 -29.40 -8.84 7.40
CA ARG A 192 -30.43 -7.89 6.96
C ARG A 192 -29.99 -6.48 7.27
N ILE A 193 -30.57 -5.50 6.58
CA ILE A 193 -30.32 -4.09 6.87
C ILE A 193 -30.94 -3.76 8.22
N ASP A 194 -30.10 -3.31 9.17
CA ASP A 194 -30.51 -2.82 10.48
C ASP A 194 -30.30 -1.30 10.56
N LEU A 195 -31.37 -0.54 10.29
CA LEU A 195 -31.32 0.93 10.29
C LEU A 195 -30.99 1.53 11.68
N PRO A 196 -31.52 1.02 12.81
CA PRO A 196 -31.12 1.46 14.15
C PRO A 196 -29.62 1.27 14.43
N GLU A 197 -29.06 0.10 14.12
CA GLU A 197 -27.64 -0.19 14.28
C GLU A 197 -26.80 0.70 13.38
N MET A 198 -27.21 0.89 12.12
CA MET A 198 -26.57 1.79 11.17
C MET A 198 -26.47 3.21 11.70
N LYS A 199 -27.56 3.78 12.25
CA LYS A 199 -27.57 5.12 12.83
C LYS A 199 -26.62 5.23 14.04
N ARG A 200 -26.60 4.22 14.92
CA ARG A 200 -25.70 4.19 16.09
C ARG A 200 -24.22 4.14 15.65
N THR A 201 -23.90 3.27 14.70
CA THR A 201 -22.54 3.17 14.17
C THR A 201 -22.12 4.47 13.49
N PHE A 202 -22.98 5.05 12.64
CA PHE A 202 -22.70 6.31 11.98
C PHE A 202 -22.48 7.46 13.01
N ALA A 203 -23.28 7.52 14.07
CA ALA A 203 -23.08 8.48 15.14
C ALA A 203 -21.75 8.27 15.87
N SER A 204 -21.32 7.03 16.10
CA SER A 204 -20.01 6.74 16.71
C SER A 204 -18.84 7.08 15.78
N LEU A 205 -19.00 6.91 14.44
CA LEU A 205 -18.02 7.33 13.46
C LEU A 205 -17.85 8.86 13.44
N LEU A 206 -18.97 9.60 13.43
CA LEU A 206 -18.93 11.07 13.53
C LEU A 206 -18.30 11.52 14.86
N GLY A 207 -18.59 10.83 15.95
CA GLY A 207 -17.95 11.08 17.26
C GLY A 207 -16.43 10.86 17.22
N ALA A 208 -15.94 9.89 16.46
CA ALA A 208 -14.50 9.68 16.31
C ALA A 208 -13.78 10.87 15.66
N PHE A 209 -14.42 11.56 14.71
CA PHE A 209 -13.86 12.77 14.08
C PHE A 209 -13.74 13.97 15.03
N THR A 210 -14.43 13.98 16.15
CA THR A 210 -14.29 15.04 17.16
C THR A 210 -13.09 14.85 18.09
N LEU A 211 -12.43 13.69 18.04
CA LEU A 211 -11.31 13.37 18.90
C LEU A 211 -10.04 14.08 18.44
N ARG A 212 -9.54 15.00 19.25
CA ARG A 212 -8.29 15.74 19.01
C ARG A 212 -7.09 14.81 18.78
N GLU A 213 -7.05 13.69 19.50
CA GLU A 213 -5.96 12.71 19.40
C GLU A 213 -5.89 12.08 18.00
N LEU A 214 -7.04 11.74 17.40
CA LEU A 214 -7.09 11.19 16.04
C LEU A 214 -6.53 12.18 15.00
N TRP A 215 -6.87 13.47 15.13
CA TRP A 215 -6.35 14.51 14.24
C TRP A 215 -4.85 14.75 14.41
N LEU A 216 -4.35 14.72 15.65
CA LEU A 216 -2.90 14.85 15.91
C LEU A 216 -2.11 13.71 15.22
N ILE A 217 -2.60 12.49 15.34
CA ILE A 217 -1.98 11.35 14.66
C ILE A 217 -2.14 11.46 13.14
N GLY A 218 -3.32 11.83 12.65
CA GLY A 218 -3.55 12.04 11.22
C GLY A 218 -2.61 13.08 10.62
N VAL A 219 -2.44 14.23 11.28
CA VAL A 219 -1.48 15.28 10.85
C VAL A 219 -0.04 14.78 10.91
N PHE A 220 0.33 14.06 11.97
CA PHE A 220 1.67 13.48 12.07
C PHE A 220 1.92 12.50 10.91
N LEU A 221 1.02 11.56 10.66
CA LEU A 221 1.16 10.59 9.58
C LEU A 221 1.20 11.29 8.22
N PHE A 222 0.36 12.32 8.03
CA PHE A 222 0.40 13.12 6.81
C PHE A 222 1.78 13.76 6.60
N LEU A 223 2.33 14.43 7.62
CA LEU A 223 3.65 15.07 7.55
C LEU A 223 4.78 14.06 7.42
N TYR A 224 4.66 12.91 8.08
CA TYR A 224 5.64 11.82 8.00
C TYR A 224 5.79 11.26 6.58
N TYR A 225 4.68 11.10 5.85
CA TYR A 225 4.68 10.61 4.49
C TYR A 225 4.83 11.72 3.42
N LEU A 226 4.79 12.99 3.83
CA LEU A 226 4.93 14.14 2.94
C LEU A 226 6.40 14.48 2.69
N SER A 227 7.15 13.52 2.19
CA SER A 227 8.52 13.74 1.71
C SER A 227 8.52 13.65 0.18
N PRO A 228 9.09 14.61 -0.58
CA PRO A 228 9.02 14.57 -2.04
C PRO A 228 9.41 13.20 -2.60
N GLY A 229 8.51 12.56 -3.33
CA GLY A 229 8.66 11.18 -3.78
C GLY A 229 9.74 11.02 -4.85
N LEU A 230 10.51 9.96 -4.75
CA LEU A 230 11.55 9.62 -5.74
C LEU A 230 11.05 8.65 -6.82
N GLY A 231 9.89 8.00 -6.64
CA GLY A 231 9.45 6.84 -7.43
C GLY A 231 9.57 7.02 -8.95
N THR A 232 8.74 7.88 -9.55
CA THR A 232 8.78 8.14 -10.99
C THR A 232 10.06 8.85 -11.44
N PRO A 233 10.57 9.90 -10.75
CA PRO A 233 11.87 10.51 -11.07
C PRO A 233 13.03 9.51 -11.11
N LEU A 234 13.10 8.59 -10.16
CA LEU A 234 14.14 7.56 -10.09
C LEU A 234 14.05 6.59 -11.29
N TYR A 235 12.85 6.17 -11.67
CA TYR A 235 12.65 5.34 -12.86
C TYR A 235 13.19 6.03 -14.11
N TYR A 236 12.89 7.32 -14.30
CA TYR A 236 13.39 8.09 -15.43
C TYR A 236 14.92 8.25 -15.38
N HIS A 237 15.49 8.56 -14.22
CA HIS A 237 16.92 8.65 -14.05
C HIS A 237 17.64 7.33 -14.37
N MET A 238 17.14 6.20 -13.85
CA MET A 238 17.70 4.87 -14.14
C MET A 238 17.63 4.51 -15.63
N THR A 239 16.54 4.88 -16.32
CA THR A 239 16.39 4.56 -17.74
C THR A 239 17.12 5.54 -18.66
N ASP A 240 17.13 6.82 -18.36
CA ASP A 240 17.61 7.88 -19.26
C ASP A 240 19.10 8.24 -19.04
N GLU A 241 19.55 8.23 -17.78
CA GLU A 241 20.93 8.58 -17.41
C GLU A 241 21.78 7.32 -17.23
N LEU A 242 21.34 6.40 -16.35
CA LEU A 242 22.12 5.20 -16.03
C LEU A 242 21.99 4.09 -17.08
N LYS A 243 21.01 4.21 -18.00
CA LYS A 243 20.76 3.24 -19.09
C LYS A 243 20.56 1.80 -18.59
N PHE A 244 19.98 1.62 -17.41
CA PHE A 244 19.66 0.29 -16.91
C PHE A 244 18.63 -0.39 -17.80
N SER A 245 18.81 -1.70 -18.02
CA SER A 245 17.82 -2.51 -18.73
C SER A 245 16.49 -2.55 -17.95
N GLN A 246 15.40 -2.72 -18.67
CA GLN A 246 14.08 -2.84 -18.02
C GLN A 246 13.98 -4.11 -17.19
N GLU A 247 14.64 -5.18 -17.61
CA GLU A 247 14.80 -6.40 -16.82
C GLU A 247 15.44 -6.10 -15.47
N TYR A 248 16.55 -5.35 -15.47
CA TYR A 248 17.26 -5.01 -14.24
C TYR A 248 16.42 -4.12 -13.32
N ILE A 249 15.68 -3.15 -13.85
CA ILE A 249 14.75 -2.33 -13.06
C ILE A 249 13.68 -3.21 -12.39
N GLY A 250 13.16 -4.21 -13.09
CA GLY A 250 12.25 -5.21 -12.50
C GLY A 250 12.91 -6.04 -11.39
N VAL A 251 14.17 -6.43 -11.57
CA VAL A 251 14.96 -7.10 -10.52
C VAL A 251 15.16 -6.21 -9.31
N LEU A 252 15.39 -4.90 -9.47
CA LEU A 252 15.46 -3.95 -8.34
C LEU A 252 14.17 -3.90 -7.53
N GLY A 253 13.01 -3.94 -8.19
CA GLY A 253 11.70 -4.06 -7.51
C GLY A 253 11.61 -5.34 -6.68
N SER A 254 12.09 -6.46 -7.21
CA SER A 254 12.15 -7.75 -6.50
C SER A 254 13.12 -7.70 -5.32
N ILE A 255 14.28 -7.07 -5.46
CA ILE A 255 15.27 -6.86 -4.40
C ILE A 255 14.67 -5.99 -3.28
N SER A 256 13.96 -4.93 -3.62
CA SER A 256 13.25 -4.10 -2.64
C SER A 256 12.23 -4.91 -1.87
N SER A 257 11.44 -5.77 -2.52
CA SER A 257 10.48 -6.67 -1.86
C SER A 257 11.17 -7.68 -0.93
N ALA A 258 12.35 -8.18 -1.31
CA ALA A 258 13.17 -9.02 -0.42
C ALA A 258 13.64 -8.23 0.82
N GLY A 259 13.98 -6.95 0.65
CA GLY A 259 14.25 -6.03 1.76
C GLY A 259 13.05 -5.89 2.72
N TRP A 260 11.83 -5.74 2.20
CA TRP A 260 10.61 -5.71 3.00
C TRP A 260 10.44 -6.99 3.82
N ILE A 261 10.66 -8.16 3.23
CA ILE A 261 10.60 -9.45 3.95
C ILE A 261 11.66 -9.51 5.05
N ALA A 262 12.90 -9.10 4.75
CA ALA A 262 13.98 -9.05 5.73
C ALA A 262 13.66 -8.10 6.90
N GLY A 263 13.09 -6.92 6.61
CA GLY A 263 12.64 -5.95 7.61
C GLY A 263 11.55 -6.52 8.53
N ALA A 264 10.59 -7.25 7.96
CA ALA A 264 9.53 -7.93 8.72
C ALA A 264 10.09 -9.01 9.66
N LEU A 265 11.06 -9.78 9.20
CA LEU A 265 11.73 -10.81 10.01
C LEU A 265 12.56 -10.19 11.15
N LEU A 266 13.27 -9.09 10.87
CA LEU A 266 14.03 -8.38 11.90
C LEU A 266 13.11 -7.77 12.94
N TYR A 267 12.03 -7.10 12.52
CA TYR A 267 11.05 -6.55 13.45
C TYR A 267 10.54 -7.62 14.40
N ARG A 268 10.15 -8.76 13.86
CA ARG A 268 9.59 -9.85 14.66
C ARG A 268 10.59 -10.42 15.69
N ARG A 269 11.89 -10.47 15.35
CA ARG A 269 12.91 -11.08 16.21
C ARG A 269 13.53 -10.11 17.22
N LEU A 270 13.77 -8.87 16.81
CA LEU A 270 14.60 -7.93 17.58
C LEU A 270 13.86 -6.66 18.00
N LEU A 271 12.87 -6.23 17.22
CA LEU A 271 12.20 -4.95 17.45
C LEU A 271 10.82 -5.11 18.11
N LYS A 272 10.30 -6.34 18.21
CA LYS A 272 9.05 -6.62 18.93
C LYS A 272 9.28 -6.36 20.41
N GLY A 273 8.73 -5.28 20.93
CA GLY A 273 8.86 -4.92 22.36
C GLY A 273 9.61 -3.64 22.65
N ILE A 274 10.16 -2.98 21.64
CA ILE A 274 10.64 -1.60 21.79
C ILE A 274 9.47 -0.61 21.82
N THR A 275 9.69 0.54 22.45
CA THR A 275 8.64 1.55 22.55
C THR A 275 8.27 2.13 21.18
N ALA A 276 7.02 2.55 21.01
CA ALA A 276 6.55 3.17 19.77
C ALA A 276 7.41 4.40 19.37
N ARG A 277 7.86 5.18 20.35
CA ARG A 277 8.76 6.32 20.13
C ARG A 277 10.10 5.88 19.54
N THR A 278 10.73 4.85 20.09
CA THR A 278 12.00 4.32 19.59
C THR A 278 11.84 3.76 18.19
N LEU A 279 10.74 3.04 17.95
CA LEU A 279 10.46 2.47 16.63
C LEU A 279 10.24 3.56 15.58
N LEU A 280 9.51 4.64 15.90
CA LEU A 280 9.36 5.80 15.02
C LEU A 280 10.70 6.50 14.74
N ASN A 281 11.51 6.73 15.78
CA ASN A 281 12.82 7.34 15.57
C ASN A 281 13.74 6.48 14.70
N LEU A 282 13.76 5.17 14.89
CA LEU A 282 14.51 4.25 14.04
C LEU A 282 13.99 4.28 12.60
N SER A 283 12.68 4.33 12.41
CA SER A 283 12.09 4.38 11.05
C SER A 283 12.47 5.68 10.33
N ILE A 284 12.45 6.83 11.01
CA ILE A 284 12.88 8.11 10.44
C ILE A 284 14.38 8.07 10.11
N LEU A 285 15.21 7.56 11.03
CA LEU A 285 16.64 7.44 10.81
C LEU A 285 16.96 6.58 9.59
N PHE A 286 16.41 5.36 9.54
CA PHE A 286 16.63 4.47 8.41
C PHE A 286 16.05 5.03 7.11
N GLY A 287 14.86 5.63 7.15
CA GLY A 287 14.27 6.30 5.99
C GLY A 287 15.15 7.42 5.45
N THR A 288 15.66 8.29 6.33
CA THR A 288 16.59 9.37 5.96
C THR A 288 17.89 8.85 5.36
N LEU A 289 18.50 7.85 6.00
CA LEU A 289 19.76 7.27 5.53
C LEU A 289 19.61 6.55 4.19
N THR A 290 18.55 5.78 4.02
CA THR A 290 18.31 5.06 2.76
C THR A 290 17.89 6.00 1.63
N THR A 291 17.16 7.08 1.93
CA THR A 291 16.90 8.14 0.94
C THR A 291 18.19 8.83 0.53
N ALA A 292 19.03 9.24 1.48
CA ALA A 292 20.31 9.86 1.19
C ALA A 292 21.28 8.92 0.45
N ALA A 293 21.19 7.60 0.66
CA ALA A 293 22.00 6.61 -0.03
C ALA A 293 21.82 6.63 -1.56
N PHE A 294 20.66 7.11 -2.07
CA PHE A 294 20.48 7.28 -3.51
C PHE A 294 21.45 8.29 -4.14
N LEU A 295 22.12 9.17 -3.37
CA LEU A 295 23.23 9.98 -3.87
C LEU A 295 24.42 9.13 -4.34
N LEU A 296 24.54 7.90 -3.87
CA LEU A 296 25.60 6.96 -4.26
C LEU A 296 25.18 6.07 -5.45
N LEU A 297 24.00 6.30 -6.00
CA LEU A 297 23.46 5.53 -7.12
C LEU A 297 24.26 5.83 -8.39
N SER A 298 25.08 4.88 -8.83
CA SER A 298 25.97 5.06 -9.97
C SER A 298 26.03 3.83 -10.91
N ASN A 299 25.70 2.66 -10.40
CA ASN A 299 25.77 1.41 -11.14
C ASN A 299 24.79 0.37 -10.58
N GLU A 300 24.66 -0.76 -11.24
CA GLU A 300 23.77 -1.84 -10.87
C GLU A 300 23.98 -2.36 -9.44
N THR A 301 25.23 -2.55 -9.04
CA THR A 301 25.57 -3.06 -7.69
C THR A 301 25.10 -2.09 -6.61
N THR A 302 25.41 -0.79 -6.73
CA THR A 302 24.96 0.21 -5.76
C THR A 302 23.42 0.31 -5.76
N ALA A 303 22.78 0.24 -6.93
CA ALA A 303 21.32 0.23 -7.04
C ALA A 303 20.71 -0.95 -6.29
N ALA A 304 21.26 -2.17 -6.41
CA ALA A 304 20.77 -3.36 -5.70
C ALA A 304 20.83 -3.18 -4.19
N PHE A 305 21.98 -2.73 -3.64
CA PHE A 305 22.13 -2.49 -2.20
C PHE A 305 21.15 -1.41 -1.70
N ILE A 306 21.08 -0.27 -2.40
CA ILE A 306 20.19 0.82 -2.02
C ILE A 306 18.72 0.36 -2.01
N ASN A 307 18.28 -0.34 -3.05
CA ASN A 307 16.89 -0.83 -3.13
C ASN A 307 16.57 -1.86 -2.04
N PHE A 308 17.50 -2.78 -1.72
CA PHE A 308 17.32 -3.72 -0.62
C PHE A 308 17.13 -3.00 0.73
N PHE A 309 18.04 -2.08 1.06
CA PHE A 309 17.96 -1.34 2.33
C PHE A 309 16.79 -0.35 2.37
N SER A 310 16.39 0.22 1.24
CA SER A 310 15.17 1.04 1.14
C SER A 310 13.92 0.21 1.41
N GLY A 311 13.82 -1.00 0.85
CA GLY A 311 12.73 -1.92 1.17
C GLY A 311 12.72 -2.31 2.65
N PHE A 312 13.88 -2.62 3.21
CA PHE A 312 14.06 -2.93 4.63
C PHE A 312 13.59 -1.77 5.54
N ALA A 313 14.04 -0.55 5.26
CA ALA A 313 13.63 0.66 5.99
C ALA A 313 12.14 0.94 5.83
N GLY A 314 11.60 0.73 4.62
CA GLY A 314 10.19 0.88 4.31
C GLY A 314 9.31 -0.03 5.18
N MET A 315 9.70 -1.29 5.40
CA MET A 315 8.95 -2.19 6.29
C MET A 315 8.98 -1.73 7.75
N ILE A 316 10.12 -1.24 8.25
CA ILE A 316 10.22 -0.72 9.62
C ILE A 316 9.33 0.52 9.78
N ALA A 317 9.36 1.44 8.81
CA ALA A 317 8.52 2.63 8.78
C ALA A 317 7.03 2.27 8.76
N PHE A 318 6.67 1.29 7.93
CA PHE A 318 5.31 0.81 7.80
C PHE A 318 4.78 0.22 9.12
N VAL A 319 5.55 -0.65 9.76
CA VAL A 319 5.15 -1.23 11.06
C VAL A 319 5.08 -0.16 12.15
N ALA A 320 6.02 0.78 12.18
CA ALA A 320 6.02 1.89 13.15
C ALA A 320 4.74 2.73 13.04
N THR A 321 4.34 3.09 11.82
CA THR A 321 3.15 3.90 11.57
C THR A 321 1.84 3.13 11.77
N LEU A 322 1.80 1.84 11.43
CA LEU A 322 0.66 0.97 11.73
C LEU A 322 0.44 0.81 13.24
N THR A 323 1.51 0.57 13.99
CA THR A 323 1.45 0.46 15.46
C THR A 323 0.95 1.75 16.07
N LEU A 324 1.49 2.90 15.62
CA LEU A 324 1.03 4.20 16.07
C LEU A 324 -0.46 4.40 15.76
N ALA A 325 -0.90 4.11 14.56
CA ALA A 325 -2.30 4.25 14.18
C ALA A 325 -3.21 3.36 15.03
N ALA A 326 -2.82 2.10 15.25
CA ALA A 326 -3.60 1.15 16.05
C ALA A 326 -3.73 1.56 17.51
N ASP A 327 -2.65 2.05 18.13
CA ASP A 327 -2.64 2.45 19.56
C ASP A 327 -3.55 3.64 19.89
N TYR A 328 -3.87 4.46 18.89
CA TYR A 328 -4.66 5.68 19.06
C TYR A 328 -6.06 5.60 18.46
N CYS A 329 -6.46 4.47 17.91
CA CYS A 329 -7.82 4.27 17.44
C CYS A 329 -8.79 4.16 18.63
N PRO A 330 -9.93 4.87 18.60
CA PRO A 330 -10.94 4.81 19.67
C PRO A 330 -11.65 3.46 19.68
N GLN A 331 -11.82 2.83 20.85
CA GLN A 331 -12.35 1.47 21.05
C GLN A 331 -13.71 1.17 20.38
N ARG A 332 -14.52 2.19 20.09
CA ARG A 332 -15.86 2.01 19.48
C ARG A 332 -15.89 2.23 17.97
N ALA A 333 -14.79 2.71 17.38
CA ALA A 333 -14.69 3.04 15.95
C ALA A 333 -13.31 2.64 15.38
N GLU A 334 -12.67 1.62 15.97
CA GLU A 334 -11.30 1.22 15.65
C GLU A 334 -11.06 0.98 14.17
N GLY A 335 -11.89 0.15 13.53
CA GLY A 335 -11.73 -0.20 12.13
C GLY A 335 -11.84 0.99 11.19
N PHE A 336 -12.81 1.88 11.45
CA PHE A 336 -12.99 3.08 10.64
C PHE A 336 -11.86 4.09 10.85
N ALA A 337 -11.52 4.39 12.11
CA ALA A 337 -10.46 5.34 12.45
C ALA A 337 -9.12 4.87 11.88
N PHE A 338 -8.80 3.58 11.99
CA PHE A 338 -7.62 3.00 11.39
C PHE A 338 -7.62 3.14 9.86
N ALA A 339 -8.72 2.78 9.20
CA ALA A 339 -8.85 2.94 7.76
C ALA A 339 -8.75 4.41 7.31
N ALA A 340 -9.30 5.35 8.09
CA ALA A 340 -9.18 6.80 7.83
C ALA A 340 -7.73 7.27 7.94
N LEU A 341 -6.98 6.83 8.97
CA LEU A 341 -5.55 7.14 9.10
C LEU A 341 -4.74 6.57 7.93
N MET A 342 -5.04 5.34 7.49
CA MET A 342 -4.39 4.76 6.30
C MET A 342 -4.76 5.51 5.02
N SER A 343 -5.96 6.04 4.91
CA SER A 343 -6.35 6.90 3.78
C SER A 343 -5.57 8.22 3.77
N ILE A 344 -5.30 8.81 4.93
CA ILE A 344 -4.44 9.99 5.07
C ILE A 344 -3.01 9.66 4.60
N THR A 345 -2.45 8.51 4.96
CA THR A 345 -1.12 8.11 4.50
C THR A 345 -1.07 7.91 2.99
N ASN A 346 -2.08 7.27 2.40
CA ASN A 346 -2.18 7.08 0.95
C ASN A 346 -2.30 8.42 0.21
N PHE A 347 -3.10 9.35 0.74
CA PHE A 347 -3.22 10.69 0.18
C PHE A 347 -1.91 11.46 0.26
N SER A 348 -1.23 11.42 1.41
CA SER A 348 0.07 12.05 1.59
C SER A 348 1.12 11.49 0.64
N ALA A 349 1.18 10.16 0.47
CA ALA A 349 2.09 9.51 -0.46
C ALA A 349 1.84 9.94 -1.92
N ALA A 350 0.56 9.97 -2.34
CA ALA A 350 0.21 10.44 -3.68
C ALA A 350 0.60 11.91 -3.91
N LEU A 351 0.38 12.77 -2.92
CA LEU A 351 0.80 14.18 -2.98
C LEU A 351 2.33 14.30 -3.02
N SER A 352 3.02 13.49 -2.20
CA SER A 352 4.48 13.39 -2.14
C SER A 352 5.09 13.04 -3.50
N ASP A 353 4.54 12.04 -4.19
CA ASP A 353 5.00 11.62 -5.52
C ASP A 353 4.81 12.72 -6.57
N ASN A 354 3.68 13.46 -6.51
CA ASN A 354 3.46 14.61 -7.39
C ASN A 354 4.43 15.76 -7.11
N ILE A 355 4.66 16.09 -5.83
CA ILE A 355 5.64 17.11 -5.45
C ILE A 355 7.03 16.71 -5.94
N GLY A 356 7.44 15.45 -5.73
CA GLY A 356 8.75 14.96 -6.15
C GLY A 356 8.95 15.04 -7.67
N SER A 357 7.96 14.59 -8.44
CA SER A 357 8.00 14.67 -9.91
C SER A 357 8.01 16.10 -10.41
N PHE A 358 7.23 16.99 -9.79
CA PHE A 358 7.21 18.42 -10.13
C PHE A 358 8.57 19.08 -9.85
N LEU A 359 9.14 18.88 -8.67
CA LEU A 359 10.46 19.41 -8.31
C LEU A 359 11.55 18.90 -9.26
N TYR A 360 11.54 17.59 -9.56
CA TYR A 360 12.50 16.97 -10.47
C TYR A 360 12.46 17.60 -11.86
N GLU A 361 11.26 17.79 -12.42
CA GLU A 361 11.09 18.25 -13.79
C GLU A 361 11.26 19.76 -13.95
N HIS A 362 10.70 20.58 -13.03
CA HIS A 362 10.59 22.02 -13.22
C HIS A 362 11.58 22.84 -12.39
N LEU A 363 12.06 22.32 -11.25
CA LEU A 363 12.95 23.08 -10.37
C LEU A 363 14.40 22.58 -10.43
N PHE A 364 14.61 21.29 -10.64
CA PHE A 364 15.93 20.66 -10.59
C PHE A 364 16.45 20.23 -11.96
N ASP A 365 15.82 20.65 -13.06
CA ASP A 365 16.25 20.36 -14.44
C ASP A 365 16.55 18.85 -14.66
N ARG A 366 15.72 17.98 -14.12
CA ARG A 366 15.83 16.52 -14.13
C ARG A 366 17.09 15.97 -13.42
N ARG A 367 17.66 16.75 -12.52
CA ARG A 367 18.76 16.29 -11.65
C ARG A 367 18.19 15.60 -10.41
N LEU A 368 18.63 14.37 -10.16
CA LEU A 368 18.11 13.57 -9.06
C LEU A 368 18.69 14.00 -7.70
N ASP A 369 19.97 14.41 -7.65
CA ASP A 369 20.67 14.75 -6.41
C ASP A 369 19.98 15.82 -5.55
N PRO A 370 19.54 16.98 -6.11
CA PRO A 370 18.81 17.97 -5.31
C PRO A 370 17.49 17.43 -4.77
N LEU A 371 16.78 16.58 -5.54
CA LEU A 371 15.55 15.96 -5.11
C LEU A 371 15.81 15.01 -3.94
N ILE A 372 16.87 14.18 -4.01
CA ILE A 372 17.25 13.28 -2.93
C ILE A 372 17.56 14.05 -1.65
N LEU A 373 18.31 15.16 -1.74
CA LEU A 373 18.64 15.98 -0.58
C LEU A 373 17.41 16.60 0.08
N VAL A 374 16.49 17.14 -0.72
CA VAL A 374 15.22 17.70 -0.23
C VAL A 374 14.35 16.60 0.39
N SER A 375 14.27 15.42 -0.24
CA SER A 375 13.52 14.28 0.29
C SER A 375 14.10 13.77 1.61
N ALA A 376 15.41 13.60 1.69
CA ALA A 376 16.08 13.17 2.92
C ALA A 376 15.90 14.20 4.05
N ALA A 377 16.02 15.48 3.74
CA ALA A 377 15.79 16.56 4.71
C ALA A 377 14.33 16.59 5.20
N ALA A 378 13.37 16.45 4.28
CA ALA A 378 11.94 16.37 4.63
C ALA A 378 11.64 15.15 5.51
N THR A 379 12.21 13.98 5.19
CA THR A 379 12.08 12.78 6.03
C THR A 379 12.71 13.01 7.42
N ALA A 380 13.90 13.60 7.50
CA ALA A 380 14.54 13.92 8.77
C ALA A 380 13.74 14.93 9.61
N LEU A 381 13.05 15.86 8.97
CA LEU A 381 12.20 16.84 9.68
C LEU A 381 11.10 16.15 10.50
N ALA A 382 10.68 14.94 10.16
CA ALA A 382 9.73 14.18 10.95
C ALA A 382 10.20 13.95 12.39
N PHE A 383 11.51 13.94 12.67
CA PHE A 383 12.03 13.89 14.05
C PHE A 383 11.51 15.04 14.93
N ALA A 384 11.34 16.23 14.37
CA ALA A 384 10.86 17.39 15.12
C ALA A 384 9.40 17.22 15.58
N PHE A 385 8.62 16.37 14.91
CA PHE A 385 7.21 16.14 15.24
C PHE A 385 6.99 14.98 16.22
N VAL A 386 7.94 14.06 16.37
CA VAL A 386 7.83 12.91 17.30
C VAL A 386 7.59 13.36 18.76
N PRO A 387 8.26 14.40 19.33
CA PRO A 387 8.00 14.86 20.68
C PRO A 387 6.59 15.43 20.89
N MET A 388 5.93 15.90 19.81
CA MET A 388 4.55 16.44 19.87
C MET A 388 3.52 15.33 20.09
N LEU A 389 3.86 14.10 19.73
CA LEU A 389 3.05 12.94 20.02
C LEU A 389 3.21 12.58 21.50
N ARG A 390 2.14 12.68 22.26
CA ARG A 390 2.09 12.20 23.64
C ARG A 390 2.01 10.67 23.64
N LEU A 391 3.09 10.03 23.19
CA LEU A 391 3.17 8.59 23.11
C LEU A 391 3.07 8.02 24.52
N ARG A 392 2.05 7.22 24.75
CA ARG A 392 1.93 6.42 25.97
C ARG A 392 3.03 5.36 25.89
N ASP A 393 4.05 5.46 26.75
CA ASP A 393 5.07 4.43 26.91
C ASP A 393 4.43 3.17 27.56
N LYS A 394 3.48 2.56 26.87
CA LYS A 394 2.97 1.25 27.24
C LYS A 394 4.08 0.26 26.96
N ARG A 395 4.64 -0.33 27.99
CA ARG A 395 5.55 -1.47 27.83
C ARG A 395 4.74 -2.62 27.21
N PRO A 396 5.30 -3.32 26.23
CA PRO A 396 4.67 -4.53 25.70
C PRO A 396 4.43 -5.50 26.84
N GLY A 397 3.18 -5.89 27.06
CA GLY A 397 2.75 -6.74 28.18
C GLY A 397 1.86 -6.06 29.24
N GLU A 398 1.79 -4.73 29.31
CA GLU A 398 0.85 -4.06 30.23
C GLU A 398 -0.59 -4.11 29.70
N ALA A 399 -0.80 -4.12 28.39
CA ALA A 399 -2.12 -4.33 27.79
C ALA A 399 -2.65 -5.74 28.07
N ALA A 400 -1.81 -6.76 27.97
CA ALA A 400 -2.20 -8.14 28.29
C ALA A 400 -2.49 -8.31 29.80
N ARG A 401 -1.76 -7.62 30.67
CA ARG A 401 -2.03 -7.63 32.13
C ARG A 401 -3.28 -6.84 32.52
N ALA A 402 -3.58 -5.74 31.79
CA ALA A 402 -4.79 -4.96 32.04
C ALA A 402 -6.07 -5.72 31.61
N VAL A 403 -6.00 -6.50 30.52
CA VAL A 403 -7.10 -7.39 30.11
C VAL A 403 -7.27 -8.53 31.10
N ALA A 404 -6.19 -9.18 31.52
CA ALA A 404 -6.23 -10.24 32.51
C ALA A 404 -6.70 -9.75 33.92
N ALA A 405 -6.43 -8.48 34.26
CA ALA A 405 -6.91 -7.87 35.53
C ALA A 405 -8.35 -7.38 35.46
N ALA A 406 -8.94 -7.23 34.26
CA ALA A 406 -10.35 -6.87 34.09
C ALA A 406 -11.26 -8.11 33.99
N GLU A 407 -10.69 -9.30 33.83
CA GLU A 407 -11.38 -10.61 33.81
C GLU A 407 -11.37 -11.32 35.19
N THR A 408 -10.69 -10.75 36.19
CA THR A 408 -10.72 -11.16 37.61
C THR A 408 -11.58 -10.20 38.46
#